data_3c58fb24a8b05bf44a409ee7b359f6fa
#
_entry.id   3c58fb24a8b05bf44a409ee7b359f6fa
#
_cell.length_a   1.000
_cell.length_b   1.000
_cell.length_c   1.000
_cell.angle_alpha   90.00
_cell.angle_beta   90.00
_cell.angle_gamma   90.00
#
_symmetry.space_group_name_H-M   'P 1'
#
loop_
_entity.id
_entity.type
_entity.pdbx_description
1 polymer ?
#
loop_
_entity_poly.entity_id
_entity_poly.type
_entity_poly.pdbx_seq_one_letter_code
_entity_poly.pdbx_strand_id
1 'polypeptide(L)'
;MLQVHLDPNTDAASRKPETIDRSVRWIIERLALKSNDAVLDLGCGPGLYASRFACAGLQVTGVDYSRSSIDYARRYASENNLNINYRYQNYLELDDANLYDAVFLIFGDFCPLSPQQRSTLLKHVNRALKPGGRFLLDVTTREHRKKHGNKNGWYAVESGFWKPGSHLVLEEGFDYPQQSIWLDQYTVIEGDGKISVYRNWFQDYTPKTITDELAQGGFSIESLWGDLAGMQYSPGSEWIGIIASKK
;
A
#
# COMPACT_ATOMS: atom_id res chain seq x y z
N MET A 1 -2.34 -7.87 12.92
CA MET A 1 -2.30 -6.83 11.84
C MET A 1 -2.86 -5.48 12.31
N LEU A 2 -4.12 -5.35 12.70
CA LEU A 2 -4.71 -4.04 13.06
C LEU A 2 -3.88 -3.24 14.09
N GLN A 3 -3.43 -3.88 15.18
CA GLN A 3 -2.58 -3.21 16.19
C GLN A 3 -1.26 -2.66 15.63
N VAL A 4 -0.66 -3.36 14.66
CA VAL A 4 0.59 -2.92 14.01
C VAL A 4 0.34 -1.68 13.13
N HIS A 5 -0.80 -1.61 12.45
CA HIS A 5 -1.21 -0.40 11.71
C HIS A 5 -1.42 0.82 12.63
N LEU A 6 -1.92 0.60 13.84
CA LEU A 6 -2.27 1.66 14.78
C LEU A 6 -1.13 2.07 15.71
N ASP A 7 0.02 1.38 15.67
CA ASP A 7 1.19 1.75 16.47
C ASP A 7 1.87 3.00 15.86
N PRO A 8 1.85 4.15 16.55
CA PRO A 8 2.41 5.41 16.03
C PRO A 8 3.94 5.43 15.99
N ASN A 9 4.59 4.43 16.60
CA ASN A 9 6.05 4.42 16.77
C ASN A 9 6.78 3.65 15.68
N THR A 10 6.06 2.92 14.82
CA THR A 10 6.65 2.06 13.79
C THR A 10 6.06 2.32 12.41
N ASP A 11 6.86 2.07 11.38
CA ASP A 11 6.42 2.04 9.97
C ASP A 11 6.20 0.58 9.48
N ALA A 12 5.88 -0.36 10.37
CA ALA A 12 5.83 -1.78 10.03
C ALA A 12 4.64 -2.18 9.11
N ALA A 13 3.47 -1.53 9.27
CA ALA A 13 2.29 -1.81 8.45
C ALA A 13 1.62 -0.53 7.91
N SER A 14 2.01 0.63 8.39
CA SER A 14 1.58 1.96 7.92
C SER A 14 2.67 2.96 8.24
N ARG A 15 2.68 4.11 7.56
CA ARG A 15 3.56 5.23 7.90
C ARG A 15 3.18 5.82 9.25
N LYS A 16 4.15 6.42 9.93
CA LYS A 16 3.91 7.19 11.17
C LYS A 16 2.95 8.36 10.91
N PRO A 17 2.15 8.77 11.92
CA PRO A 17 1.13 9.80 11.77
C PRO A 17 1.64 11.09 11.12
N GLU A 18 2.80 11.61 11.54
CA GLU A 18 3.37 12.84 10.98
C GLU A 18 3.72 12.69 9.49
N THR A 19 4.16 11.50 9.08
CA THR A 19 4.45 11.21 7.66
C THR A 19 3.15 11.14 6.87
N ILE A 20 2.09 10.51 7.41
CA ILE A 20 0.77 10.48 6.77
C ILE A 20 0.23 11.90 6.61
N ASP A 21 0.31 12.74 7.65
CA ASP A 21 -0.16 14.13 7.61
C ASP A 21 0.57 14.97 6.54
N ARG A 22 1.88 14.77 6.39
CA ARG A 22 2.66 15.43 5.32
C ARG A 22 2.27 14.91 3.94
N SER A 23 2.14 13.58 3.81
CA SER A 23 1.76 12.94 2.55
C SER A 23 0.39 13.42 2.08
N VAL A 24 -0.61 13.44 2.95
CA VAL A 24 -1.97 13.89 2.59
C VAL A 24 -1.97 15.33 2.11
N ARG A 25 -1.30 16.26 2.82
CA ARG A 25 -1.19 17.66 2.38
C ARG A 25 -0.52 17.76 1.02
N TRP A 26 0.64 17.10 0.86
CA TRP A 26 1.38 17.11 -0.39
C TRP A 26 0.57 16.51 -1.55
N ILE A 27 -0.14 15.40 -1.33
CA ILE A 27 -0.99 14.76 -2.35
C ILE A 27 -2.09 15.72 -2.80
N ILE A 28 -2.81 16.35 -1.87
CA ILE A 28 -3.89 17.28 -2.17
C ILE A 28 -3.36 18.47 -3.01
N GLU A 29 -2.26 19.09 -2.57
CA GLU A 29 -1.64 20.19 -3.30
C GLU A 29 -1.14 19.77 -4.68
N ARG A 30 -0.42 18.64 -4.74
CA ARG A 30 0.24 18.17 -5.96
C ARG A 30 -0.75 17.74 -7.03
N LEU A 31 -1.87 17.12 -6.64
CA LEU A 31 -2.95 16.75 -7.54
C LEU A 31 -3.98 17.88 -7.74
N ALA A 32 -3.82 19.00 -7.05
CA ALA A 32 -4.77 20.14 -7.04
C ALA A 32 -6.22 19.68 -6.73
N LEU A 33 -6.36 18.75 -5.78
CA LEU A 33 -7.67 18.22 -5.36
C LEU A 33 -8.47 19.30 -4.64
N LYS A 34 -9.77 19.35 -4.91
CA LYS A 34 -10.70 20.33 -4.36
C LYS A 34 -11.71 19.65 -3.46
N SER A 35 -12.36 20.42 -2.60
CA SER A 35 -13.49 19.92 -1.82
C SER A 35 -14.52 19.27 -2.74
N ASN A 36 -15.04 18.11 -2.31
CA ASN A 36 -15.95 17.22 -3.03
C ASN A 36 -15.34 16.42 -4.20
N ASP A 37 -14.06 16.55 -4.52
CA ASP A 37 -13.44 15.60 -5.45
C ASP A 37 -13.54 14.18 -4.87
N ALA A 38 -13.89 13.23 -5.73
CA ALA A 38 -14.06 11.83 -5.35
C ALA A 38 -12.74 11.08 -5.42
N VAL A 39 -12.34 10.46 -4.33
CA VAL A 39 -11.07 9.72 -4.25
C VAL A 39 -11.29 8.28 -3.76
N LEU A 40 -10.45 7.37 -4.24
CA LEU A 40 -10.46 5.96 -3.87
C LEU A 40 -9.12 5.59 -3.24
N ASP A 41 -9.17 5.07 -2.01
CA ASP A 41 -8.03 4.57 -1.25
C ASP A 41 -8.05 3.03 -1.27
N LEU A 42 -7.18 2.42 -2.06
CA LEU A 42 -7.06 0.96 -2.23
C LEU A 42 -6.06 0.42 -1.20
N GLY A 43 -6.43 -0.66 -0.51
CA GLY A 43 -5.67 -1.15 0.64
C GLY A 43 -5.71 -0.15 1.80
N CYS A 44 -6.86 0.49 2.03
CA CYS A 44 -6.98 1.60 2.98
C CYS A 44 -6.70 1.21 4.46
N GLY A 45 -6.61 -0.09 4.77
CA GLY A 45 -6.39 -0.60 6.11
C GLY A 45 -7.42 -0.04 7.10
N PRO A 46 -6.98 0.44 8.29
CA PRO A 46 -7.85 1.05 9.29
C PRO A 46 -8.28 2.50 8.95
N GLY A 47 -8.04 2.98 7.72
CA GLY A 47 -8.48 4.26 7.22
C GLY A 47 -7.61 5.46 7.62
N LEU A 48 -6.33 5.26 7.88
CA LEU A 48 -5.42 6.33 8.34
C LEU A 48 -5.26 7.46 7.32
N TYR A 49 -5.15 7.15 6.03
CA TYR A 49 -5.14 8.13 4.95
C TYR A 49 -6.57 8.60 4.64
N ALA A 50 -7.51 7.66 4.50
CA ALA A 50 -8.90 7.95 4.15
C ALA A 50 -9.56 8.97 5.09
N SER A 51 -9.35 8.85 6.41
CA SER A 51 -9.88 9.81 7.39
C SER A 51 -9.33 11.22 7.19
N ARG A 52 -8.05 11.37 6.88
CA ARG A 52 -7.41 12.66 6.64
C ARG A 52 -7.87 13.32 5.34
N PHE A 53 -8.05 12.53 4.29
CA PHE A 53 -8.64 13.01 3.04
C PHE A 53 -10.08 13.50 3.26
N ALA A 54 -10.88 12.76 4.04
CA ALA A 54 -12.24 13.19 4.39
C ALA A 54 -12.25 14.47 5.22
N CYS A 55 -11.35 14.61 6.22
CA CYS A 55 -11.17 15.86 6.97
C CYS A 55 -10.79 17.04 6.08
N ALA A 56 -10.12 16.80 4.96
CA ALA A 56 -9.80 17.83 3.97
C ALA A 56 -10.96 18.15 3.02
N GLY A 57 -12.13 17.52 3.19
CA GLY A 57 -13.35 17.80 2.44
C GLY A 57 -13.52 16.98 1.17
N LEU A 58 -12.72 15.93 0.96
CA LEU A 58 -12.85 15.02 -0.18
C LEU A 58 -13.96 13.99 0.04
N GLN A 59 -14.55 13.50 -1.05
CA GLN A 59 -15.47 12.36 -1.03
C GLN A 59 -14.66 11.06 -1.12
N VAL A 60 -14.53 10.36 0.00
CA VAL A 60 -13.61 9.23 0.11
C VAL A 60 -14.35 7.90 0.07
N THR A 61 -13.87 7.01 -0.79
CA THR A 61 -14.15 5.56 -0.73
C THR A 61 -12.86 4.84 -0.32
N GLY A 62 -12.93 4.00 0.71
CA GLY A 62 -11.83 3.13 1.16
C GLY A 62 -12.15 1.66 0.89
N VAL A 63 -11.21 0.93 0.30
CA VAL A 63 -11.36 -0.50 0.00
C VAL A 63 -10.25 -1.28 0.66
N ASP A 64 -10.59 -2.33 1.43
CA ASP A 64 -9.60 -3.23 2.03
C ASP A 64 -10.18 -4.64 2.19
N TYR A 65 -9.32 -5.67 2.14
CA TYR A 65 -9.70 -7.07 2.30
C TYR A 65 -9.54 -7.59 3.74
N SER A 66 -9.25 -6.70 4.69
CA SER A 66 -9.20 -6.99 6.13
C SER A 66 -10.49 -6.55 6.81
N ARG A 67 -11.32 -7.51 7.18
CA ARG A 67 -12.58 -7.22 7.91
C ARG A 67 -12.32 -6.41 9.18
N SER A 68 -11.31 -6.80 9.98
CA SER A 68 -11.00 -6.10 11.24
C SER A 68 -10.55 -4.65 11.02
N SER A 69 -9.83 -4.38 9.93
CA SER A 69 -9.41 -3.03 9.57
C SER A 69 -10.61 -2.19 9.13
N ILE A 70 -11.47 -2.72 8.28
CA ILE A 70 -12.70 -2.03 7.81
C ILE A 70 -13.68 -1.77 8.97
N ASP A 71 -13.88 -2.74 9.86
CA ASP A 71 -14.76 -2.56 11.02
C ASP A 71 -14.22 -1.47 11.97
N TYR A 72 -12.90 -1.39 12.15
CA TYR A 72 -12.26 -0.30 12.88
C TYR A 72 -12.45 1.04 12.16
N ALA A 73 -12.15 1.10 10.85
CA ALA A 73 -12.25 2.31 10.05
C ALA A 73 -13.67 2.90 10.07
N ARG A 74 -14.70 2.06 9.97
CA ARG A 74 -16.11 2.48 10.06
C ARG A 74 -16.45 3.05 11.42
N ARG A 75 -16.03 2.40 12.53
CA ARG A 75 -16.25 2.92 13.88
C ARG A 75 -15.58 4.27 14.07
N TYR A 76 -14.29 4.36 13.72
CA TYR A 76 -13.53 5.60 13.79
C TYR A 76 -14.20 6.74 13.03
N ALA A 77 -14.65 6.48 11.79
CA ALA A 77 -15.34 7.47 10.97
C ALA A 77 -16.65 7.93 11.64
N SER A 78 -17.45 7.00 12.16
CA SER A 78 -18.70 7.31 12.87
C SER A 78 -18.46 8.16 14.13
N GLU A 79 -17.48 7.80 14.94
CA GLU A 79 -17.12 8.52 16.19
C GLU A 79 -16.60 9.94 15.92
N ASN A 80 -16.00 10.16 14.74
CA ASN A 80 -15.44 11.46 14.33
C ASN A 80 -16.33 12.22 13.33
N ASN A 81 -17.56 11.77 13.08
CA ASN A 81 -18.51 12.38 12.14
C ASN A 81 -17.94 12.53 10.71
N LEU A 82 -17.13 11.57 10.25
CA LEU A 82 -16.57 11.52 8.91
C LEU A 82 -17.47 10.70 7.99
N ASN A 83 -17.84 11.25 6.84
CA ASN A 83 -18.60 10.54 5.82
C ASN A 83 -17.65 9.87 4.84
N ILE A 84 -17.34 8.59 5.09
CA ILE A 84 -16.42 7.77 4.27
C ILE A 84 -17.12 6.47 3.90
N ASN A 85 -17.09 6.11 2.61
CA ASN A 85 -17.62 4.84 2.12
C ASN A 85 -16.58 3.73 2.24
N TYR A 86 -16.57 2.99 3.34
CA TYR A 86 -15.67 1.84 3.50
C TYR A 86 -16.30 0.54 2.99
N ARG A 87 -15.56 -0.16 2.10
CA ARG A 87 -15.95 -1.46 1.52
C ARG A 87 -14.99 -2.56 1.96
N TYR A 88 -15.52 -3.64 2.52
CA TYR A 88 -14.78 -4.89 2.68
C TYR A 88 -14.80 -5.62 1.34
N GLN A 89 -13.74 -5.46 0.55
CA GLN A 89 -13.68 -5.94 -0.83
C GLN A 89 -12.22 -6.17 -1.24
N ASN A 90 -12.01 -7.19 -2.08
CA ASN A 90 -10.74 -7.34 -2.79
C ASN A 90 -10.67 -6.30 -3.92
N TYR A 91 -9.67 -5.44 -3.93
CA TYR A 91 -9.51 -4.43 -4.99
C TYR A 91 -9.23 -5.04 -6.38
N LEU A 92 -8.83 -6.32 -6.45
CA LEU A 92 -8.75 -7.06 -7.72
C LEU A 92 -10.14 -7.43 -8.31
N GLU A 93 -11.21 -7.16 -7.58
CA GLU A 93 -12.60 -7.35 -7.98
C GLU A 93 -13.35 -6.01 -8.09
N LEU A 94 -12.61 -4.90 -8.16
CA LEU A 94 -13.17 -3.56 -8.29
C LEU A 94 -13.93 -3.44 -9.62
N ASP A 95 -15.18 -2.98 -9.57
CA ASP A 95 -16.07 -2.84 -10.74
C ASP A 95 -16.48 -1.39 -11.05
N ASP A 96 -16.04 -0.43 -10.24
CA ASP A 96 -16.29 1.00 -10.43
C ASP A 96 -15.82 1.50 -11.81
N ALA A 97 -16.56 2.46 -12.38
CA ALA A 97 -16.23 3.05 -13.67
C ALA A 97 -16.47 4.57 -13.69
N ASN A 98 -15.44 5.33 -14.04
CA ASN A 98 -15.48 6.81 -14.20
C ASN A 98 -16.05 7.54 -12.96
N LEU A 99 -15.70 7.10 -11.76
CA LEU A 99 -16.20 7.65 -10.50
C LEU A 99 -15.20 8.58 -9.81
N TYR A 100 -13.90 8.36 -9.95
CA TYR A 100 -12.90 8.99 -9.11
C TYR A 100 -12.02 9.97 -9.86
N ASP A 101 -11.74 11.11 -9.22
CA ASP A 101 -10.78 12.12 -9.66
C ASP A 101 -9.34 11.66 -9.39
N ALA A 102 -9.14 10.89 -8.30
CA ALA A 102 -7.88 10.25 -8.00
C ALA A 102 -8.07 8.87 -7.34
N VAL A 103 -7.13 7.97 -7.60
CA VAL A 103 -7.02 6.65 -6.94
C VAL A 103 -5.65 6.56 -6.28
N PHE A 104 -5.60 6.04 -5.07
CA PHE A 104 -4.40 5.86 -4.28
C PHE A 104 -4.14 4.39 -4.00
N LEU A 105 -2.87 3.97 -4.07
CA LEU A 105 -2.37 2.67 -3.62
C LEU A 105 -1.05 2.91 -2.91
N ILE A 106 -1.11 3.07 -1.59
CA ILE A 106 -0.02 3.60 -0.76
C ILE A 106 0.61 2.51 0.08
N PHE A 107 1.91 2.64 0.37
CA PHE A 107 2.72 1.76 1.17
C PHE A 107 3.17 0.47 0.47
N GLY A 108 3.43 0.58 -0.83
CA GLY A 108 4.05 -0.49 -1.61
C GLY A 108 3.16 -1.67 -1.95
N ASP A 109 1.84 -1.54 -1.81
CA ASP A 109 0.86 -2.60 -2.06
C ASP A 109 0.86 -3.13 -3.51
N PHE A 110 1.49 -2.42 -4.42
CA PHE A 110 1.71 -2.89 -5.79
C PHE A 110 2.81 -3.96 -5.88
N CYS A 111 3.81 -3.91 -5.00
CA CYS A 111 4.99 -4.77 -5.03
C CYS A 111 4.70 -6.26 -4.76
N PRO A 112 3.80 -6.66 -3.83
CA PRO A 112 3.54 -8.07 -3.55
C PRO A 112 2.62 -8.75 -4.56
N LEU A 113 2.01 -8.00 -5.48
CA LEU A 113 1.11 -8.56 -6.48
C LEU A 113 1.87 -9.32 -7.56
N SER A 114 1.32 -10.44 -8.02
CA SER A 114 1.83 -11.13 -9.21
C SER A 114 1.65 -10.27 -10.46
N PRO A 115 2.39 -10.53 -11.56
CA PRO A 115 2.22 -9.78 -12.81
C PRO A 115 0.78 -9.77 -13.33
N GLN A 116 0.06 -10.88 -13.19
CA GLN A 116 -1.35 -11.00 -13.58
C GLN A 116 -2.25 -10.13 -12.71
N GLN A 117 -2.03 -10.13 -11.39
CA GLN A 117 -2.77 -9.30 -10.45
C GLN A 117 -2.52 -7.81 -10.69
N ARG A 118 -1.26 -7.41 -10.95
CA ARG A 118 -0.92 -6.03 -11.29
C ARG A 118 -1.61 -5.58 -12.59
N SER A 119 -1.58 -6.41 -13.63
CA SER A 119 -2.30 -6.12 -14.88
C SER A 119 -3.81 -5.97 -14.66
N THR A 120 -4.43 -6.82 -13.84
CA THR A 120 -5.85 -6.75 -13.47
C THR A 120 -6.13 -5.46 -12.70
N LEU A 121 -5.34 -5.15 -11.67
CA LEU A 121 -5.47 -3.94 -10.87
C LEU A 121 -5.39 -2.68 -11.74
N LEU A 122 -4.38 -2.59 -12.63
CA LEU A 122 -4.22 -1.42 -13.51
C LEU A 122 -5.43 -1.22 -14.42
N LYS A 123 -6.03 -2.29 -14.96
CA LYS A 123 -7.26 -2.20 -15.74
C LYS A 123 -8.43 -1.69 -14.91
N HIS A 124 -8.58 -2.16 -13.67
CA HIS A 124 -9.65 -1.73 -12.77
C HIS A 124 -9.47 -0.27 -12.36
N VAL A 125 -8.27 0.14 -11.98
CA VAL A 125 -7.97 1.53 -11.63
C VAL A 125 -8.21 2.46 -12.84
N ASN A 126 -7.74 2.07 -14.03
CA ASN A 126 -7.97 2.85 -15.24
C ASN A 126 -9.48 3.03 -15.52
N ARG A 127 -10.28 1.96 -15.37
CA ARG A 127 -11.73 2.03 -15.53
C ARG A 127 -12.39 2.91 -14.46
N ALA A 128 -11.96 2.81 -13.20
CA ALA A 128 -12.53 3.54 -12.07
C ALA A 128 -12.30 5.05 -12.14
N LEU A 129 -11.16 5.46 -12.69
CA LEU A 129 -10.80 6.85 -12.87
C LEU A 129 -11.66 7.54 -13.92
N LYS A 130 -12.08 8.77 -13.64
CA LYS A 130 -12.65 9.71 -14.62
C LYS A 130 -11.64 10.01 -15.74
N PRO A 131 -12.07 10.49 -16.91
CA PRO A 131 -11.15 11.06 -17.89
C PRO A 131 -10.29 12.16 -17.26
N GLY A 132 -8.96 12.09 -17.43
CA GLY A 132 -7.99 12.97 -16.80
C GLY A 132 -7.74 12.72 -15.30
N GLY A 133 -8.37 11.71 -14.72
CA GLY A 133 -8.12 11.29 -13.34
C GLY A 133 -6.72 10.73 -13.14
N ARG A 134 -6.22 10.78 -11.92
CA ARG A 134 -4.83 10.44 -11.57
C ARG A 134 -4.74 9.21 -10.67
N PHE A 135 -3.76 8.38 -10.97
CA PHE A 135 -3.34 7.27 -10.12
C PHE A 135 -2.05 7.62 -9.41
N LEU A 136 -2.07 7.57 -8.07
CA LEU A 136 -0.92 7.81 -7.23
C LEU A 136 -0.61 6.52 -6.45
N LEU A 137 0.65 6.09 -6.54
CA LEU A 137 1.13 4.92 -5.82
C LEU A 137 2.58 5.09 -5.43
N ASP A 138 3.05 4.25 -4.53
CA ASP A 138 4.48 4.10 -4.27
C ASP A 138 4.91 2.63 -4.41
N VAL A 139 6.16 2.44 -4.78
CA VAL A 139 6.79 1.13 -4.92
C VAL A 139 8.18 1.13 -4.31
N THR A 140 8.66 -0.04 -3.92
CA THR A 140 10.01 -0.19 -3.37
C THR A 140 11.06 -0.37 -4.45
N THR A 141 12.28 0.07 -4.13
CA THR A 141 13.49 -0.16 -4.93
C THR A 141 14.33 -1.28 -4.33
N ARG A 142 15.36 -1.70 -5.05
CA ARG A 142 16.37 -2.63 -4.51
C ARG A 142 17.08 -2.08 -3.28
N GLU A 143 17.24 -0.76 -3.15
CA GLU A 143 17.87 -0.15 -1.98
C GLU A 143 17.03 -0.38 -0.72
N HIS A 144 15.70 -0.32 -0.83
CA HIS A 144 14.79 -0.69 0.25
C HIS A 144 15.02 -2.14 0.70
N ARG A 145 15.09 -3.10 -0.26
CA ARG A 145 15.28 -4.52 0.06
C ARG A 145 16.63 -4.82 0.69
N LYS A 146 17.70 -4.23 0.20
CA LYS A 146 19.04 -4.37 0.80
C LYS A 146 19.06 -3.95 2.27
N LYS A 147 18.26 -2.95 2.62
CA LYS A 147 18.22 -2.37 3.97
C LYS A 147 17.21 -3.08 4.88
N HIS A 148 16.03 -3.42 4.38
CA HIS A 148 14.88 -3.89 5.16
C HIS A 148 14.42 -5.32 4.83
N GLY A 149 14.93 -5.95 3.78
CA GLY A 149 14.63 -7.36 3.49
C GLY A 149 15.09 -8.27 4.62
N ASN A 150 14.40 -9.40 4.81
CA ASN A 150 14.72 -10.35 5.87
C ASN A 150 16.18 -10.79 5.79
N LYS A 151 16.82 -10.78 6.94
CA LYS A 151 18.12 -11.40 7.17
C LYS A 151 17.86 -12.70 7.87
N ASN A 152 18.51 -13.78 7.43
CA ASN A 152 18.33 -15.10 8.03
C ASN A 152 18.49 -15.04 9.54
N GLY A 153 17.48 -15.47 10.26
CA GLY A 153 17.42 -15.39 11.70
C GLY A 153 16.31 -16.24 12.29
N TRP A 154 16.19 -16.22 13.59
CA TRP A 154 15.09 -16.86 14.28
C TRP A 154 14.80 -16.17 15.62
N TYR A 155 13.59 -16.32 16.10
CA TYR A 155 13.18 -15.89 17.44
C TYR A 155 12.09 -16.80 17.99
N ALA A 156 11.97 -16.83 19.33
CA ALA A 156 10.89 -17.51 20.03
C ALA A 156 10.11 -16.51 20.88
N VAL A 157 8.80 -16.67 20.92
CA VAL A 157 7.89 -15.81 21.68
C VAL A 157 6.77 -16.64 22.34
N GLU A 158 6.28 -16.18 23.48
CA GLU A 158 5.14 -16.79 24.18
C GLU A 158 3.81 -16.50 23.48
N SER A 159 3.71 -15.38 22.78
CA SER A 159 2.57 -14.97 21.98
C SER A 159 3.01 -13.84 21.05
N GLY A 160 2.44 -13.75 19.85
CA GLY A 160 2.86 -12.71 18.91
C GLY A 160 2.00 -12.60 17.67
N PHE A 161 2.56 -11.93 16.67
CA PHE A 161 1.91 -11.64 15.41
C PHE A 161 1.39 -12.90 14.69
N TRP A 162 2.17 -13.96 14.66
CA TRP A 162 1.85 -15.16 13.90
C TRP A 162 0.82 -16.06 14.58
N LYS A 163 0.92 -16.21 15.90
CA LYS A 163 0.08 -17.13 16.67
C LYS A 163 -0.14 -16.63 18.11
N PRO A 164 -1.29 -16.96 18.72
CA PRO A 164 -1.61 -16.58 20.10
C PRO A 164 -0.99 -17.52 21.15
N GLY A 165 -0.07 -18.37 20.86
CA GLY A 165 0.63 -19.27 21.81
C GLY A 165 2.12 -19.25 21.56
N SER A 166 2.88 -19.97 22.39
CA SER A 166 4.33 -20.08 22.25
C SER A 166 4.70 -20.67 20.91
N HIS A 167 5.58 -20.00 20.19
CA HIS A 167 6.05 -20.45 18.88
C HIS A 167 7.46 -19.94 18.56
N LEU A 168 8.13 -20.68 17.67
CA LEU A 168 9.40 -20.32 17.06
C LEU A 168 9.14 -19.82 15.64
N VAL A 169 9.84 -18.76 15.23
CA VAL A 169 9.81 -18.24 13.87
C VAL A 169 11.21 -18.29 13.29
N LEU A 170 11.35 -18.93 12.12
CA LEU A 170 12.54 -18.83 11.29
C LEU A 170 12.24 -17.79 10.20
N GLU A 171 13.13 -16.82 10.05
CA GLU A 171 13.05 -15.77 9.02
C GLU A 171 14.14 -16.00 8.00
N GLU A 172 13.76 -15.99 6.72
CA GLU A 172 14.68 -16.20 5.60
C GLU A 172 14.40 -15.18 4.51
N GLY A 173 15.46 -14.57 3.98
CA GLY A 173 15.40 -13.67 2.83
C GLY A 173 16.08 -14.28 1.62
N PHE A 174 15.37 -14.29 0.48
CA PHE A 174 15.91 -14.80 -0.79
C PHE A 174 15.90 -13.69 -1.83
N ASP A 175 17.07 -13.45 -2.40
CA ASP A 175 17.27 -12.45 -3.43
C ASP A 175 17.32 -13.08 -4.83
N TYR A 176 16.46 -12.59 -5.73
CA TYR A 176 16.43 -12.96 -7.15
C TYR A 176 16.75 -11.72 -8.00
N PRO A 177 18.02 -11.31 -8.08
CA PRO A 177 18.39 -10.00 -8.65
C PRO A 177 18.08 -9.87 -10.14
N GLN A 178 18.14 -10.97 -10.90
CA GLN A 178 17.86 -10.97 -12.34
C GLN A 178 16.39 -10.67 -12.64
N GLN A 179 15.48 -11.08 -11.75
CA GLN A 179 14.04 -10.82 -11.84
C GLN A 179 13.63 -9.55 -11.09
N SER A 180 14.54 -8.93 -10.32
CA SER A 180 14.24 -7.86 -9.37
C SER A 180 13.17 -8.27 -8.36
N ILE A 181 13.23 -9.52 -7.89
CA ILE A 181 12.28 -10.10 -6.93
C ILE A 181 13.02 -10.38 -5.62
N TRP A 182 12.31 -10.14 -4.51
CA TRP A 182 12.70 -10.53 -3.18
C TRP A 182 11.62 -11.41 -2.56
N LEU A 183 12.02 -12.44 -1.82
CA LEU A 183 11.13 -13.29 -1.03
C LEU A 183 11.51 -13.21 0.44
N ASP A 184 10.57 -12.78 1.28
CA ASP A 184 10.63 -13.00 2.73
C ASP A 184 9.83 -14.26 3.08
N GLN A 185 10.49 -15.26 3.65
CA GLN A 185 9.86 -16.49 4.14
C GLN A 185 9.89 -16.54 5.65
N TYR A 186 8.76 -16.93 6.23
CA TYR A 186 8.60 -17.15 7.66
C TYR A 186 8.11 -18.56 7.89
N THR A 187 8.91 -19.37 8.60
CA THR A 187 8.50 -20.71 9.04
C THR A 187 8.15 -20.63 10.52
N VAL A 188 6.87 -20.81 10.84
CA VAL A 188 6.33 -20.73 12.20
C VAL A 188 6.12 -22.14 12.72
N ILE A 189 6.75 -22.46 13.86
CA ILE A 189 6.69 -23.76 14.52
C ILE A 189 5.98 -23.57 15.86
N GLU A 190 4.78 -24.12 15.99
CA GLU A 190 3.95 -24.06 17.20
C GLU A 190 4.42 -25.08 18.25
N GLY A 191 4.08 -24.87 19.52
CA GLY A 191 4.53 -25.75 20.62
C GLY A 191 4.03 -27.19 20.52
N ASP A 192 2.98 -27.47 19.76
CA ASP A 192 2.46 -28.80 19.44
C ASP A 192 3.18 -29.46 18.24
N GLY A 193 4.18 -28.80 17.66
CA GLY A 193 4.93 -29.25 16.49
C GLY A 193 4.31 -28.90 15.14
N LYS A 194 3.19 -28.20 15.09
CA LYS A 194 2.60 -27.76 13.84
C LYS A 194 3.46 -26.70 13.16
N ILE A 195 3.68 -26.85 11.85
CA ILE A 195 4.50 -25.97 11.03
C ILE A 195 3.62 -25.24 10.02
N SER A 196 3.78 -23.93 9.94
CA SER A 196 3.17 -23.08 8.92
C SER A 196 4.23 -22.25 8.21
N VAL A 197 4.18 -22.17 6.88
CA VAL A 197 5.13 -21.40 6.08
C VAL A 197 4.40 -20.27 5.37
N TYR A 198 4.86 -19.04 5.59
CA TYR A 198 4.34 -17.83 4.93
C TYR A 198 5.41 -17.28 4.01
N ARG A 199 5.00 -16.85 2.81
CA ARG A 199 5.90 -16.33 1.78
C ARG A 199 5.36 -15.03 1.23
N ASN A 200 6.15 -13.96 1.40
CA ASN A 200 5.86 -12.65 0.87
C ASN A 200 6.82 -12.34 -0.27
N TRP A 201 6.30 -12.35 -1.48
CA TRP A 201 7.05 -12.00 -2.69
C TRP A 201 6.92 -10.51 -2.96
N PHE A 202 8.02 -9.88 -3.36
CA PHE A 202 8.04 -8.45 -3.66
C PHE A 202 8.78 -8.22 -4.98
N GLN A 203 8.13 -7.52 -5.90
CA GLN A 203 8.76 -6.95 -7.06
C GLN A 203 9.41 -5.62 -6.66
N ASP A 204 10.71 -5.46 -6.90
CA ASP A 204 11.39 -4.18 -6.77
C ASP A 204 11.45 -3.46 -8.11
N TYR A 205 11.44 -2.13 -8.05
CA TYR A 205 11.31 -1.31 -9.23
C TYR A 205 12.48 -0.34 -9.43
N THR A 206 12.69 0.01 -10.69
CA THR A 206 13.44 1.19 -11.12
C THR A 206 12.46 2.19 -11.75
N PRO A 207 12.82 3.47 -11.91
CA PRO A 207 11.99 4.43 -12.64
C PRO A 207 11.54 3.91 -14.01
N LYS A 208 12.45 3.24 -14.73
CA LYS A 208 12.15 2.68 -16.05
C LYS A 208 11.11 1.55 -15.97
N THR A 209 11.32 0.56 -15.10
CA THR A 209 10.46 -0.62 -15.06
C THR A 209 9.04 -0.30 -14.58
N ILE A 210 8.87 0.60 -13.61
CA ILE A 210 7.53 1.03 -13.19
C ILE A 210 6.84 1.88 -14.27
N THR A 211 7.58 2.75 -14.96
CA THR A 211 7.04 3.54 -16.07
C THR A 211 6.54 2.63 -17.20
N ASP A 212 7.32 1.63 -17.59
CA ASP A 212 6.96 0.69 -18.65
C ASP A 212 5.70 -0.12 -18.26
N GLU A 213 5.61 -0.58 -17.00
CA GLU A 213 4.46 -1.36 -16.52
C GLU A 213 3.17 -0.53 -16.46
N LEU A 214 3.24 0.70 -15.93
CA LEU A 214 2.10 1.61 -15.88
C LEU A 214 1.64 2.04 -17.29
N ALA A 215 2.59 2.24 -18.21
CA ALA A 215 2.26 2.55 -19.61
C ALA A 215 1.47 1.42 -20.29
N GLN A 216 1.80 0.15 -20.02
CA GLN A 216 1.06 -1.02 -20.48
C GLN A 216 -0.36 -1.07 -19.87
N GLY A 217 -0.54 -0.56 -18.64
CA GLY A 217 -1.84 -0.41 -17.97
C GLY A 217 -2.68 0.76 -18.46
N GLY A 218 -2.21 1.53 -19.45
CA GLY A 218 -2.96 2.68 -20.00
C GLY A 218 -2.73 3.98 -19.24
N PHE A 219 -1.59 4.13 -18.56
CA PHE A 219 -1.23 5.34 -17.82
C PHE A 219 -0.07 6.08 -18.47
N SER A 220 -0.01 7.39 -18.27
CA SER A 220 1.12 8.26 -18.58
C SER A 220 1.72 8.80 -17.28
N ILE A 221 3.03 8.65 -17.09
CA ILE A 221 3.70 9.18 -15.89
C ILE A 221 3.76 10.70 -15.99
N GLU A 222 3.27 11.39 -14.97
CA GLU A 222 3.40 12.85 -14.81
C GLU A 222 4.67 13.22 -14.02
N SER A 223 4.97 12.48 -12.95
CA SER A 223 6.16 12.73 -12.13
C SER A 223 6.55 11.53 -11.26
N LEU A 224 7.84 11.48 -10.91
CA LEU A 224 8.44 10.51 -9.99
C LEU A 224 9.07 11.24 -8.79
N TRP A 225 8.92 10.67 -7.61
CA TRP A 225 9.33 11.22 -6.32
C TRP A 225 10.06 10.16 -5.48
N GLY A 226 10.80 10.59 -4.47
CA GLY A 226 11.46 9.69 -3.51
C GLY A 226 10.53 9.16 -2.42
N ASP A 227 9.37 9.79 -2.27
CA ASP A 227 8.28 9.38 -1.38
C ASP A 227 6.94 10.02 -1.83
N LEU A 228 5.89 9.86 -1.01
CA LEU A 228 4.60 10.54 -1.20
C LEU A 228 4.42 11.75 -0.27
N ALA A 229 5.53 12.36 0.17
CA ALA A 229 5.55 13.55 1.02
C ALA A 229 6.38 14.70 0.41
N GLY A 230 6.76 14.58 -0.88
CA GLY A 230 7.43 15.61 -1.66
C GLY A 230 8.95 15.48 -1.74
N MET A 231 9.54 14.40 -1.25
CA MET A 231 10.97 14.15 -1.42
C MET A 231 11.29 13.92 -2.90
N GLN A 232 12.32 14.58 -3.41
CA GLN A 232 12.79 14.34 -4.77
C GLN A 232 13.39 12.92 -4.90
N TYR A 233 13.09 12.25 -6.01
CA TYR A 233 13.71 10.97 -6.32
C TYR A 233 15.22 11.15 -6.62
N SER A 234 16.02 10.23 -6.09
CA SER A 234 17.45 10.08 -6.41
C SER A 234 17.81 8.61 -6.59
N PRO A 235 18.92 8.28 -7.25
CA PRO A 235 19.33 6.87 -7.49
C PRO A 235 19.45 5.99 -6.23
N GLY A 236 19.62 6.59 -5.04
CA GLY A 236 19.67 5.88 -3.76
C GLY A 236 18.34 5.84 -3.00
N SER A 237 17.26 6.34 -3.57
CA SER A 237 15.95 6.35 -2.91
C SER A 237 15.45 4.93 -2.67
N GLU A 238 14.94 4.67 -1.47
CA GLU A 238 14.33 3.38 -1.08
C GLU A 238 12.94 3.18 -1.71
N TRP A 239 12.28 4.27 -2.04
CA TRP A 239 10.93 4.31 -2.60
C TRP A 239 10.89 5.11 -3.90
N ILE A 240 9.92 4.80 -4.72
CA ILE A 240 9.50 5.63 -5.85
C ILE A 240 8.04 5.95 -5.65
N GLY A 241 7.72 7.22 -5.38
CA GLY A 241 6.38 7.77 -5.43
C GLY A 241 6.04 8.15 -6.87
N ILE A 242 4.86 7.77 -7.34
CA ILE A 242 4.47 7.93 -8.75
C ILE A 242 3.15 8.68 -8.83
N ILE A 243 3.08 9.67 -9.70
CA ILE A 243 1.83 10.26 -10.18
C ILE A 243 1.70 9.94 -11.66
N ALA A 244 0.57 9.31 -12.01
CA ALA A 244 0.27 8.92 -13.38
C ALA A 244 -1.15 9.35 -13.75
N SER A 245 -1.37 9.80 -14.97
CA SER A 245 -2.69 10.13 -15.51
C SER A 245 -3.24 9.02 -16.39
N LYS A 246 -4.55 8.84 -16.35
CA LYS A 246 -5.29 7.98 -17.30
C LYS A 246 -5.13 8.56 -18.71
N LYS A 247 -4.71 7.71 -19.66
CA LYS A 247 -4.64 8.06 -21.09
C LYS A 247 -6.03 8.17 -21.73
#